data_1b64c84bae53e9fabb1f35a5ea2f83fa
#
_entry.id   1b64c84bae53e9fabb1f35a5ea2f83fa
#
_cell.length_a   1.000
_cell.length_b   1.000
_cell.length_c   1.000
_cell.angle_alpha   90.00
_cell.angle_beta   90.00
_cell.angle_gamma   90.00
#
_symmetry.space_group_name_H-M   'P 1'
#
loop_
_entity.id
_entity.type
_entity.pdbx_description
1 polymer ?
#
loop_
_entity_poly.entity_id
_entity_poly.type
_entity_poly.pdbx_seq_one_letter_code
_entity_poly.pdbx_strand_id
1 'polypeptide(L)'
;MFKMKVVCNKLVRDKIPEIIEVSGKTCEIEILSDEGYLQMLDKKLDEELAEYHQEQNIEELADLLEVLYVTVKARGYSIEDLERVRIEKQKTRGGFEGKVLLKSVCIHDLF
;
A
#
# COMPACT_ATOMS: atom_id res chain seq x y z
N MET A 1 29.87 -25.69 7.67
CA MET A 1 29.21 -24.60 6.86
C MET A 1 27.89 -24.23 7.53
N PHE A 2 27.71 -22.95 7.85
CA PHE A 2 26.48 -22.46 8.46
C PHE A 2 25.47 -22.05 7.39
N LYS A 3 24.25 -22.56 7.53
CA LYS A 3 23.11 -22.03 6.78
C LYS A 3 22.31 -21.13 7.68
N MET A 4 22.09 -19.91 7.25
CA MET A 4 21.24 -18.96 7.95
C MET A 4 19.93 -18.82 7.19
N LYS A 5 18.81 -19.03 7.89
CA LYS A 5 17.46 -18.86 7.33
C LYS A 5 16.85 -17.61 7.94
N VAL A 6 16.45 -16.67 7.06
CA VAL A 6 15.72 -15.48 7.45
C VAL A 6 14.26 -15.67 7.05
N VAL A 7 13.36 -15.62 8.03
CA VAL A 7 11.92 -15.77 7.79
C VAL A 7 11.33 -14.37 7.52
N CYS A 8 10.72 -14.21 6.38
CA CYS A 8 10.15 -12.92 5.92
C CYS A 8 8.62 -12.88 6.02
N ASN A 9 7.94 -13.90 5.50
CA ASN A 9 6.48 -14.02 5.49
C ASN A 9 5.76 -12.73 5.08
N LYS A 10 6.20 -12.17 3.96
CA LYS A 10 5.63 -10.93 3.43
C LYS A 10 5.44 -11.00 1.93
N LEU A 11 4.48 -10.25 1.45
CA LEU A 11 4.28 -10.10 0.01
C LEU A 11 5.46 -9.33 -0.57
N VAL A 12 5.96 -9.79 -1.73
CA VAL A 12 7.06 -9.15 -2.44
C VAL A 12 6.67 -8.90 -3.89
N ARG A 13 7.39 -8.02 -4.57
CA ARG A 13 7.21 -7.80 -6.01
C ARG A 13 7.55 -9.08 -6.77
N ASP A 14 6.89 -9.28 -7.90
CA ASP A 14 6.91 -10.54 -8.66
C ASP A 14 8.31 -11.03 -9.03
N LYS A 15 9.23 -10.12 -9.30
CA LYS A 15 10.59 -10.48 -9.73
C LYS A 15 11.59 -10.67 -8.58
N ILE A 16 11.19 -10.43 -7.35
CA ILE A 16 12.09 -10.51 -6.20
C ILE A 16 12.66 -11.91 -6.01
N PRO A 17 11.89 -13.01 -6.11
CA PRO A 17 12.46 -14.35 -5.97
C PRO A 17 13.58 -14.62 -6.99
N GLU A 18 13.38 -14.24 -8.26
CA GLU A 18 14.39 -14.37 -9.29
C GLU A 18 15.65 -13.56 -8.98
N ILE A 19 15.49 -12.32 -8.53
CA ILE A 19 16.59 -11.44 -8.14
C ILE A 19 17.40 -12.06 -7.00
N ILE A 20 16.74 -12.63 -6.01
CA ILE A 20 17.38 -13.32 -4.89
C ILE A 20 18.20 -14.50 -5.38
N GLU A 21 17.65 -15.33 -6.27
CA GLU A 21 18.31 -16.52 -6.79
C GLU A 21 19.53 -16.16 -7.66
N VAL A 22 19.41 -15.12 -8.48
CA VAL A 22 20.54 -14.61 -9.29
C VAL A 22 21.69 -14.14 -8.41
N SER A 23 21.39 -13.64 -7.20
CA SER A 23 22.41 -13.24 -6.23
C SER A 23 23.14 -14.40 -5.56
N GLY A 24 22.76 -15.64 -5.86
CA GLY A 24 23.36 -16.86 -5.29
C GLY A 24 22.67 -17.37 -4.02
N LYS A 25 21.55 -16.80 -3.65
CA LYS A 25 20.73 -17.23 -2.52
C LYS A 25 19.57 -18.10 -2.99
N THR A 26 18.96 -18.81 -2.07
CA THR A 26 17.73 -19.56 -2.34
C THR A 26 16.58 -18.95 -1.57
N CYS A 27 15.37 -19.09 -2.09
CA CYS A 27 14.18 -18.64 -1.40
C CYS A 27 13.07 -19.67 -1.52
N GLU A 28 12.18 -19.65 -0.54
CA GLU A 28 10.97 -20.45 -0.53
C GLU A 28 9.79 -19.49 -0.71
N ILE A 29 8.92 -19.78 -1.68
CA ILE A 29 7.77 -18.94 -1.98
C ILE A 29 6.48 -19.74 -1.93
N GLU A 30 5.37 -19.03 -1.79
CA GLU A 30 4.02 -19.57 -1.90
C GLU A 30 3.20 -18.63 -2.76
N ILE A 31 2.43 -19.19 -3.69
CA ILE A 31 1.43 -18.43 -4.44
C ILE A 31 0.13 -18.48 -3.66
N LEU A 32 -0.32 -17.31 -3.21
CA LEU A 32 -1.47 -17.21 -2.31
C LEU A 32 -2.80 -17.44 -3.05
N SER A 33 -3.81 -17.89 -2.30
CA SER A 33 -5.20 -17.83 -2.73
C SER A 33 -5.65 -16.37 -2.83
N ASP A 34 -6.77 -16.12 -3.49
CA ASP A 34 -7.33 -14.77 -3.60
C ASP A 34 -7.59 -14.16 -2.22
N GLU A 35 -8.15 -14.94 -1.30
CA GLU A 35 -8.41 -14.48 0.08
C GLU A 35 -7.12 -14.17 0.83
N GLY A 36 -6.15 -15.08 0.77
CA GLY A 36 -4.84 -14.85 1.39
C GLY A 36 -4.11 -13.65 0.80
N TYR A 37 -4.25 -13.45 -0.49
CA TYR A 37 -3.68 -12.29 -1.18
C TYR A 37 -4.26 -10.98 -0.66
N LEU A 38 -5.58 -10.87 -0.52
CA LEU A 38 -6.22 -9.67 0.04
C LEU A 38 -5.72 -9.35 1.46
N GLN A 39 -5.58 -10.38 2.30
CA GLN A 39 -5.07 -10.21 3.66
C GLN A 39 -3.63 -9.70 3.66
N MET A 40 -2.79 -10.25 2.80
CA MET A 40 -1.38 -9.87 2.72
C MET A 40 -1.18 -8.50 2.06
N LEU A 41 -2.07 -8.10 1.16
CA LEU A 41 -2.07 -6.74 0.60
C LEU A 41 -2.36 -5.70 1.67
N ASP A 42 -3.31 -5.93 2.57
CA ASP A 42 -3.59 -5.02 3.67
C ASP A 42 -2.36 -4.85 4.57
N LYS A 43 -1.69 -5.96 4.90
CA LYS A 43 -0.43 -5.92 5.65
C LYS A 43 0.68 -5.19 4.90
N LYS A 44 0.74 -5.37 3.59
CA LYS A 44 1.73 -4.72 2.75
C LYS A 44 1.52 -3.20 2.71
N LEU A 45 0.27 -2.74 2.67
CA LEU A 45 -0.05 -1.33 2.77
C LEU A 45 0.48 -0.72 4.08
N ASP A 46 0.29 -1.41 5.19
CA ASP A 46 0.81 -0.97 6.49
C ASP A 46 2.33 -0.91 6.49
N GLU A 47 2.99 -1.92 5.92
CA GLU A 47 4.45 -2.00 5.82
C GLU A 47 5.02 -0.84 5.00
N GLU A 48 4.47 -0.58 3.81
CA GLU A 48 4.95 0.49 2.92
C GLU A 48 4.69 1.87 3.52
N LEU A 49 3.57 2.04 4.21
CA LEU A 49 3.28 3.29 4.92
C LEU A 49 4.30 3.55 6.03
N ALA A 50 4.65 2.52 6.80
CA ALA A 50 5.67 2.61 7.85
C ALA A 50 7.05 2.95 7.27
N GLU A 51 7.41 2.35 6.14
CA GLU A 51 8.67 2.65 5.45
C GLU A 51 8.70 4.10 4.94
N TYR A 52 7.58 4.61 4.42
CA TYR A 52 7.49 6.02 4.05
C TYR A 52 7.70 6.93 5.26
N HIS A 53 7.09 6.64 6.39
CA HIS A 53 7.27 7.46 7.61
C HIS A 53 8.72 7.51 8.05
N GLN A 54 9.46 6.41 7.85
CA GLN A 54 10.87 6.32 8.21
C GLN A 54 11.79 7.07 7.25
N GLU A 55 11.59 6.90 5.94
CA GLU A 55 12.50 7.41 4.90
C GLU A 55 12.04 8.72 4.25
N GLN A 56 10.73 8.96 4.15
CA GLN A 56 10.10 10.18 3.65
C GLN A 56 10.57 10.62 2.25
N ASN A 57 10.80 9.65 1.36
CA ASN A 57 11.28 9.89 -0.01
C ASN A 57 10.28 9.42 -1.05
N ILE A 58 10.57 9.74 -2.32
CA ILE A 58 9.69 9.42 -3.45
C ILE A 58 9.61 7.92 -3.74
N GLU A 59 10.69 7.18 -3.52
CA GLU A 59 10.70 5.73 -3.72
C GLU A 59 9.69 5.04 -2.83
N GLU A 60 9.61 5.45 -1.56
CA GLU A 60 8.66 4.87 -0.61
C GLU A 60 7.21 5.23 -0.95
N LEU A 61 6.97 6.42 -1.47
CA LEU A 61 5.65 6.80 -1.99
C LEU A 61 5.27 5.99 -3.22
N ALA A 62 6.23 5.72 -4.11
CA ALA A 62 6.01 4.88 -5.29
C ALA A 62 5.67 3.45 -4.89
N ASP A 63 6.36 2.91 -3.90
CA ASP A 63 6.08 1.56 -3.37
C ASP A 63 4.68 1.50 -2.76
N LEU A 64 4.30 2.49 -1.97
CA LEU A 64 2.96 2.57 -1.39
C LEU A 64 1.89 2.65 -2.48
N LEU A 65 2.12 3.47 -3.50
CA LEU A 65 1.18 3.62 -4.61
C LEU A 65 1.02 2.32 -5.41
N GLU A 66 2.11 1.58 -5.64
CA GLU A 66 2.07 0.29 -6.34
C GLU A 66 1.16 -0.69 -5.59
N VAL A 67 1.34 -0.81 -4.29
CA VAL A 67 0.50 -1.70 -3.47
C VAL A 67 -0.95 -1.22 -3.46
N LEU A 68 -1.18 0.09 -3.43
CA LEU A 68 -2.52 0.66 -3.48
C LEU A 68 -3.24 0.30 -4.77
N TYR A 69 -2.57 0.45 -5.92
CA TYR A 69 -3.13 0.09 -7.22
C TYR A 69 -3.48 -1.40 -7.31
N VAL A 70 -2.59 -2.27 -6.83
CA VAL A 70 -2.84 -3.72 -6.82
C VAL A 70 -4.01 -4.05 -5.89
N THR A 71 -4.12 -3.39 -4.76
CA THR A 71 -5.23 -3.57 -3.82
C THR A 71 -6.57 -3.20 -4.47
N VAL A 72 -6.61 -2.10 -5.20
CA VAL A 72 -7.81 -1.69 -5.94
C VAL A 72 -8.26 -2.78 -6.90
N LYS A 73 -7.34 -3.33 -7.70
CA LYS A 73 -7.63 -4.41 -8.65
C LYS A 73 -8.05 -5.69 -7.95
N ALA A 74 -7.38 -6.07 -6.87
CA ALA A 74 -7.69 -7.27 -6.10
C ALA A 74 -9.07 -7.18 -5.44
N ARG A 75 -9.53 -5.97 -5.13
CA ARG A 75 -10.90 -5.72 -4.61
C ARG A 75 -11.96 -5.69 -5.71
N GLY A 76 -11.59 -5.85 -6.98
CA GLY A 76 -12.52 -5.90 -8.09
C GLY A 76 -12.80 -4.55 -8.77
N TYR A 77 -12.01 -3.53 -8.49
CA TYR A 77 -12.14 -2.22 -9.12
C TYR A 77 -11.05 -2.00 -10.15
N SER A 78 -11.27 -1.06 -11.06
CA SER A 78 -10.24 -0.59 -11.98
C SER A 78 -9.54 0.66 -11.43
N ILE A 79 -8.39 0.98 -12.02
CA ILE A 79 -7.71 2.25 -11.70
C ILE A 79 -8.56 3.44 -12.10
N GLU A 80 -9.30 3.33 -13.21
CA GLU A 80 -10.26 4.36 -13.65
C GLU A 80 -11.36 4.58 -12.61
N ASP A 81 -11.86 3.52 -11.98
CA ASP A 81 -12.83 3.63 -10.87
C ASP A 81 -12.25 4.43 -9.72
N LEU A 82 -11.02 4.10 -9.33
CA LEU A 82 -10.31 4.80 -8.25
C LEU A 82 -10.16 6.29 -8.57
N GLU A 83 -9.69 6.62 -9.77
CA GLU A 83 -9.47 8.00 -10.20
C GLU A 83 -10.78 8.78 -10.28
N ARG A 84 -11.85 8.16 -10.78
CA ARG A 84 -13.18 8.81 -10.82
C ARG A 84 -13.63 9.22 -9.42
N VAL A 85 -13.54 8.32 -8.45
CA VAL A 85 -13.95 8.60 -7.08
C VAL A 85 -13.03 9.65 -6.44
N ARG A 86 -11.73 9.54 -6.67
CA ARG A 86 -10.74 10.50 -6.13
C ARG A 86 -11.01 11.91 -6.65
N ILE A 87 -11.21 12.05 -7.96
CA ILE A 87 -11.44 13.34 -8.60
C ILE A 87 -12.78 13.93 -8.16
N GLU A 88 -13.83 13.10 -8.06
CA GLU A 88 -15.13 13.55 -7.58
C GLU A 88 -15.07 14.10 -6.16
N LYS A 89 -14.38 13.42 -5.26
CA LYS A 89 -14.16 13.90 -3.90
C LYS A 89 -13.36 15.21 -3.88
N GLN A 90 -12.36 15.34 -4.74
CA GLN A 90 -11.57 16.55 -4.86
C GLN A 90 -12.44 17.74 -5.32
N LYS A 91 -13.35 17.52 -6.27
CA LYS A 91 -14.26 18.56 -6.76
C LYS A 91 -15.26 19.03 -5.71
N THR A 92 -15.79 18.09 -4.93
CA THR A 92 -16.85 18.39 -3.95
C THR A 92 -16.32 18.83 -2.59
N ARG A 93 -15.15 18.34 -2.18
CA ARG A 93 -14.58 18.57 -0.84
C ARG A 93 -13.25 19.31 -0.86
N GLY A 94 -12.65 19.47 -2.03
CA GLY A 94 -11.29 20.01 -2.19
C GLY A 94 -10.21 18.98 -1.99
N GLY A 95 -8.99 19.37 -2.24
CA GLY A 95 -7.80 18.61 -1.90
C GLY A 95 -7.28 18.98 -0.52
N PHE A 96 -5.99 18.74 -0.29
CA PHE A 96 -5.34 19.02 0.99
C PHE A 96 -4.31 20.16 0.91
N GLU A 97 -4.20 20.80 -0.25
CA GLU A 97 -3.18 21.84 -0.46
C GLU A 97 -3.43 23.13 0.33
N GLY A 98 -4.67 23.32 0.81
CA GLY A 98 -5.01 24.49 1.62
C GLY A 98 -4.43 24.47 3.02
N LYS A 99 -3.82 23.38 3.45
CA LYS A 99 -3.18 23.21 4.77
C LYS A 99 -4.16 23.44 5.93
N VAL A 100 -5.42 23.05 5.76
CA VAL A 100 -6.48 23.30 6.72
C VAL A 100 -6.47 22.24 7.81
N LEU A 101 -6.21 22.66 9.05
CA LEU A 101 -6.36 21.82 10.23
C LEU A 101 -7.69 22.13 10.89
N LEU A 102 -8.63 21.20 10.87
CA LEU A 102 -9.90 21.36 11.57
C LEU A 102 -9.66 21.11 13.06
N LYS A 103 -9.80 22.16 13.86
CA LYS A 103 -9.54 22.09 15.31
C LYS A 103 -10.81 21.72 16.11
N SER A 104 -11.96 22.22 15.69
CA SER A 104 -13.20 21.95 16.39
C SER A 104 -14.40 22.29 15.52
N VAL A 105 -15.54 21.74 15.87
CA VAL A 105 -16.82 22.05 15.26
C VAL A 105 -17.79 22.39 16.39
N CYS A 106 -18.48 23.52 16.27
CA CYS A 106 -19.55 23.87 17.19
C CYS A 106 -20.88 23.44 16.59
N ILE A 107 -21.67 22.73 17.37
CA ILE A 107 -23.03 22.35 17.01
C ILE A 107 -23.97 23.28 17.76
N HIS A 108 -24.77 24.02 17.02
CA HIS A 108 -25.73 24.94 17.62
C HIS A 108 -27.09 24.30 17.72
N ASP A 109 -27.67 24.34 18.91
CA ASP A 109 -29.04 23.94 19.16
C ASP A 109 -29.97 25.00 18.54
N LEU A 110 -30.98 24.53 17.80
CA LEU A 110 -31.92 25.39 17.09
C LEU A 110 -33.19 25.69 17.90
N PHE A 111 -33.11 25.64 19.20
CA PHE A 111 -34.23 25.94 20.07
C PHE A 111 -34.15 27.34 20.63
#